data_5335e5f091539d9654dd04f0965bd2bc
#
_entry.id   5335e5f091539d9654dd04f0965bd2bc
#
_cell.length_a   1.000
_cell.length_b   1.000
_cell.length_c   1.000
_cell.angle_alpha   90.00
_cell.angle_beta   90.00
_cell.angle_gamma   90.00
#
_symmetry.space_group_name_H-M   'P 1'
#
loop_
_entity.id
_entity.type
_entity.pdbx_description
1 polymer ?
#
loop_
_entity_poly.entity_id
_entity_poly.type
_entity_poly.pdbx_seq_one_letter_code
_entity_poly.pdbx_strand_id
1 'polypeptide(L)'
;MQFNKVSLLSLLIICHLAYGQSKDNQFESNNIVINSGAIEVEKKSSKIFFNDGVFIKSGEFTIEAREAIFNKINKIISVYGEPSKISSTAKNNFFTGSADKIIFTETDKIQLVGNATIYYDDISISSKEIILNARNGEVLSNN
;
A
#
# COMPACT_ATOMS: atom_id res chain seq x y z
N MET A 1 75.62 -15.16 2.18
CA MET A 1 74.69 -14.11 2.65
C MET A 1 73.43 -14.25 1.90
N GLN A 2 72.39 -14.83 2.53
CA GLN A 2 71.08 -14.97 1.94
C GLN A 2 70.16 -13.90 2.55
N PHE A 3 69.62 -13.02 1.70
CA PHE A 3 68.60 -12.07 2.09
C PHE A 3 67.21 -12.74 2.05
N ASN A 4 66.64 -12.96 3.21
CA ASN A 4 65.25 -13.43 3.32
C ASN A 4 64.29 -12.30 2.86
N LYS A 5 63.60 -12.56 1.77
CA LYS A 5 62.47 -11.74 1.35
C LYS A 5 61.26 -12.04 2.25
N VAL A 6 60.97 -11.14 3.13
CA VAL A 6 59.69 -11.16 3.88
C VAL A 6 58.62 -10.69 2.91
N SER A 7 57.76 -11.63 2.49
CA SER A 7 56.58 -11.34 1.70
C SER A 7 55.49 -10.75 2.60
N LEU A 8 55.22 -9.46 2.43
CA LEU A 8 54.14 -8.76 3.11
C LEU A 8 52.85 -9.16 2.44
N LEU A 9 52.15 -10.16 3.03
CA LEU A 9 50.82 -10.58 2.60
C LEU A 9 49.81 -9.55 3.09
N SER A 10 49.46 -8.60 2.23
CA SER A 10 48.41 -7.62 2.45
C SER A 10 47.06 -8.32 2.51
N LEU A 11 46.53 -8.50 3.73
CA LEU A 11 45.19 -9.05 3.97
C LEU A 11 44.16 -7.96 3.64
N LEU A 12 43.64 -7.99 2.42
CA LEU A 12 42.50 -7.17 1.99
C LEU A 12 41.22 -7.70 2.66
N ILE A 13 40.83 -7.10 3.77
CA ILE A 13 39.52 -7.32 4.38
C ILE A 13 38.49 -6.63 3.51
N ILE A 14 37.85 -7.39 2.62
CA ILE A 14 36.69 -6.96 1.88
C ILE A 14 35.52 -6.97 2.86
N CYS A 15 35.21 -5.79 3.40
CA CYS A 15 33.98 -5.57 4.13
C CYS A 15 32.82 -5.68 3.14
N HIS A 16 32.21 -6.83 3.02
CA HIS A 16 30.94 -6.98 2.33
C HIS A 16 29.86 -6.30 3.20
N LEU A 17 29.55 -5.05 2.86
CA LEU A 17 28.34 -4.40 3.31
C LEU A 17 27.17 -5.24 2.74
N ALA A 18 26.65 -6.14 3.55
CA ALA A 18 25.39 -6.77 3.28
C ALA A 18 24.31 -5.67 3.35
N TYR A 19 23.98 -5.10 2.20
CA TYR A 19 22.76 -4.33 2.05
C TYR A 19 21.64 -5.32 2.29
N GLY A 20 21.07 -5.27 3.50
CA GLY A 20 19.85 -5.98 3.81
C GLY A 20 18.76 -5.44 2.90
N GLN A 21 18.44 -6.17 1.83
CA GLN A 21 17.21 -5.97 1.11
C GLN A 21 16.10 -6.28 2.10
N SER A 22 15.36 -5.26 2.53
CA SER A 22 14.10 -5.46 3.22
C SER A 22 13.20 -6.22 2.22
N LYS A 23 12.98 -7.50 2.48
CA LYS A 23 11.94 -8.24 1.74
C LYS A 23 10.61 -7.66 2.19
N ASP A 24 10.06 -6.74 1.41
CA ASP A 24 8.68 -6.37 1.58
C ASP A 24 7.83 -7.62 1.39
N ASN A 25 6.99 -7.91 2.39
CA ASN A 25 6.07 -9.01 2.30
C ASN A 25 4.97 -8.66 1.30
N GLN A 26 4.71 -9.54 0.36
CA GLN A 26 3.72 -9.36 -0.69
C GLN A 26 2.59 -10.37 -0.54
N PHE A 27 1.36 -9.88 -0.66
CA PHE A 27 0.14 -10.66 -0.78
C PHE A 27 -0.54 -10.34 -2.12
N GLU A 28 -1.02 -11.37 -2.82
CA GLU A 28 -1.70 -11.22 -4.11
C GLU A 28 -3.01 -12.00 -4.11
N SER A 29 -4.10 -11.37 -4.57
CA SER A 29 -5.42 -11.98 -4.77
C SER A 29 -6.22 -11.18 -5.79
N ASN A 30 -6.75 -11.85 -6.84
CA ASN A 30 -7.69 -11.27 -7.81
C ASN A 30 -7.29 -9.86 -8.34
N ASN A 31 -6.09 -9.72 -8.90
CA ASN A 31 -5.54 -8.44 -9.38
C ASN A 31 -5.26 -7.38 -8.30
N ILE A 32 -5.33 -7.75 -7.02
CA ILE A 32 -4.94 -6.91 -5.91
C ILE A 32 -3.59 -7.39 -5.40
N VAL A 33 -2.62 -6.50 -5.37
CA VAL A 33 -1.28 -6.73 -4.81
C VAL A 33 -1.13 -5.84 -3.58
N ILE A 34 -0.78 -6.43 -2.45
CA ILE A 34 -0.52 -5.72 -1.20
C ILE A 34 0.91 -5.98 -0.77
N ASN A 35 1.69 -4.92 -0.63
CA ASN A 35 3.02 -4.93 -0.04
C ASN A 35 2.97 -4.29 1.34
N SER A 36 3.65 -4.88 2.32
CA SER A 36 3.73 -4.36 3.68
C SER A 36 5.01 -4.82 4.39
N GLY A 37 5.42 -4.08 5.42
CA GLY A 37 6.55 -4.47 6.25
C GLY A 37 6.29 -5.75 7.05
N ALA A 38 5.04 -5.99 7.49
CA ALA A 38 4.65 -7.19 8.22
C ALA A 38 3.28 -7.71 7.78
N ILE A 39 3.12 -9.04 7.76
CA ILE A 39 1.86 -9.73 7.45
C ILE A 39 1.55 -10.71 8.58
N GLU A 40 0.34 -10.63 9.13
CA GLU A 40 -0.18 -11.54 10.14
C GLU A 40 -1.47 -12.21 9.65
N VAL A 41 -1.57 -13.54 9.77
CA VAL A 41 -2.75 -14.30 9.36
C VAL A 41 -3.48 -14.84 10.58
N GLU A 42 -4.66 -14.31 10.84
CA GLU A 42 -5.53 -14.80 11.91
C GLU A 42 -6.54 -15.81 11.35
N LYS A 43 -6.31 -17.09 11.60
CA LYS A 43 -7.14 -18.17 11.06
C LYS A 43 -8.56 -18.16 11.63
N LYS A 44 -8.73 -17.85 12.93
CA LYS A 44 -10.04 -17.89 13.60
C LYS A 44 -11.02 -16.85 13.04
N SER A 45 -10.55 -15.63 12.78
CA SER A 45 -11.39 -14.55 12.23
C SER A 45 -11.41 -14.48 10.72
N SER A 46 -10.65 -15.34 10.03
CA SER A 46 -10.47 -15.30 8.57
C SER A 46 -9.96 -13.94 8.07
N LYS A 47 -9.09 -13.28 8.86
CA LYS A 47 -8.50 -11.99 8.52
C LYS A 47 -7.01 -12.11 8.27
N ILE A 48 -6.51 -11.21 7.42
CA ILE A 48 -5.09 -10.96 7.20
C ILE A 48 -4.84 -9.50 7.55
N PHE A 49 -3.87 -9.27 8.42
CA PHE A 49 -3.43 -7.94 8.83
C PHE A 49 -2.12 -7.61 8.12
N PHE A 50 -2.04 -6.39 7.63
CA PHE A 50 -0.86 -5.81 6.97
C PHE A 50 -0.44 -4.60 7.78
N ASN A 51 0.80 -4.57 8.24
CA ASN A 51 1.33 -3.55 9.14
C ASN A 51 2.66 -2.99 8.60
N ASP A 52 3.15 -1.93 9.24
CA ASP A 52 4.45 -1.31 8.98
C ASP A 52 4.57 -0.71 7.58
N GLY A 53 3.57 0.08 7.22
CA GLY A 53 3.46 0.70 5.91
C GLY A 53 2.86 -0.25 4.88
N VAL A 54 1.80 0.17 4.24
CA VAL A 54 1.03 -0.62 3.29
C VAL A 54 0.94 0.12 1.97
N PHE A 55 1.28 -0.59 0.90
CA PHE A 55 1.08 -0.15 -0.47
C PHE A 55 0.21 -1.18 -1.19
N ILE A 56 -0.94 -0.74 -1.70
CA ILE A 56 -1.89 -1.58 -2.42
C ILE A 56 -1.98 -1.12 -3.86
N LYS A 57 -1.91 -2.07 -4.78
CA LYS A 57 -2.21 -1.85 -6.19
C LYS A 57 -3.38 -2.73 -6.60
N SER A 58 -4.39 -2.10 -7.19
CA SER A 58 -5.58 -2.79 -7.71
C SER A 58 -5.98 -2.16 -9.05
N GLY A 59 -5.68 -2.84 -10.15
CA GLY A 59 -5.87 -2.29 -11.48
C GLY A 59 -5.11 -0.98 -11.66
N GLU A 60 -5.84 0.12 -11.89
CA GLU A 60 -5.29 1.47 -12.07
C GLU A 60 -5.25 2.30 -10.78
N PHE A 61 -5.57 1.71 -9.63
CA PHE A 61 -5.54 2.38 -8.33
C PHE A 61 -4.31 1.98 -7.54
N THR A 62 -3.81 2.95 -6.79
CA THR A 62 -2.82 2.72 -5.74
C THR A 62 -3.31 3.33 -4.43
N ILE A 63 -3.07 2.64 -3.32
CA ILE A 63 -3.41 3.11 -1.98
C ILE A 63 -2.16 2.99 -1.11
N GLU A 64 -1.88 4.07 -0.38
CA GLU A 64 -0.81 4.12 0.61
C GLU A 64 -1.41 4.37 1.99
N ALA A 65 -0.99 3.57 2.98
CA ALA A 65 -1.50 3.67 4.33
C ALA A 65 -0.50 3.13 5.36
N ARG A 66 -0.86 3.20 6.64
CA ARG A 66 -0.08 2.63 7.72
C ARG A 66 -0.35 1.14 7.89
N GLU A 67 -1.61 0.75 7.82
CA GLU A 67 -2.06 -0.62 8.03
C GLU A 67 -3.29 -0.96 7.18
N ALA A 68 -3.53 -2.25 6.93
CA ALA A 68 -4.71 -2.74 6.26
C ALA A 68 -5.17 -4.08 6.84
N ILE A 69 -6.47 -4.36 6.68
CA ILE A 69 -7.09 -5.62 7.08
C ILE A 69 -7.86 -6.16 5.88
N PHE A 70 -7.52 -7.36 5.43
CA PHE A 70 -8.29 -8.11 4.46
C PHE A 70 -9.16 -9.15 5.17
N ASN A 71 -10.47 -9.04 5.00
CA ASN A 71 -11.43 -10.04 5.48
C ASN A 71 -11.73 -11.03 4.35
N LYS A 72 -11.30 -12.28 4.51
CA LYS A 72 -11.44 -13.35 3.49
C LYS A 72 -12.86 -13.81 3.26
N ILE A 73 -13.78 -13.58 4.22
CA ILE A 73 -15.17 -14.03 4.11
C ILE A 73 -15.94 -13.13 3.16
N ASN A 74 -15.90 -11.82 3.38
CA ASN A 74 -16.66 -10.84 2.59
C ASN A 74 -15.83 -10.14 1.51
N LYS A 75 -14.53 -10.50 1.37
CA LYS A 75 -13.60 -9.92 0.40
C LYS A 75 -13.45 -8.39 0.52
N ILE A 76 -13.58 -7.87 1.72
CA ILE A 76 -13.42 -6.44 2.01
C ILE A 76 -11.98 -6.18 2.47
N ILE A 77 -11.38 -5.13 1.91
CA ILE A 77 -10.13 -4.56 2.39
C ILE A 77 -10.45 -3.23 3.07
N SER A 78 -10.05 -3.10 4.32
CA SER A 78 -10.11 -1.86 5.09
C SER A 78 -8.71 -1.36 5.35
N VAL A 79 -8.45 -0.11 4.99
CA VAL A 79 -7.12 0.52 5.04
C VAL A 79 -7.17 1.69 6.00
N TYR A 80 -6.17 1.86 6.83
CA TYR A 80 -6.10 2.89 7.86
C TYR A 80 -4.78 3.64 7.78
N GLY A 81 -4.85 4.97 7.87
CA GLY A 81 -3.69 5.86 7.86
C GLY A 81 -3.98 7.20 8.51
N GLU A 82 -3.00 8.08 8.51
CA GLU A 82 -3.10 9.43 9.09
C GLU A 82 -2.53 10.48 8.11
N PRO A 83 -3.20 10.69 6.94
CA PRO A 83 -4.31 9.96 6.33
C PRO A 83 -3.85 8.75 5.47
N SER A 84 -4.78 7.86 5.15
CA SER A 84 -4.64 6.96 4.00
C SER A 84 -4.79 7.76 2.71
N LYS A 85 -4.01 7.44 1.68
CA LYS A 85 -4.02 8.12 0.39
C LYS A 85 -4.41 7.16 -0.72
N ILE A 86 -5.17 7.64 -1.68
CA ILE A 86 -5.53 6.91 -2.89
C ILE A 86 -5.20 7.74 -4.11
N SER A 87 -4.74 7.11 -5.17
CA SER A 87 -4.57 7.74 -6.48
C SER A 87 -4.99 6.79 -7.60
N SER A 88 -5.58 7.34 -8.65
CA SER A 88 -5.85 6.65 -9.90
C SER A 88 -4.85 7.11 -10.97
N THR A 89 -4.35 6.15 -11.74
CA THR A 89 -3.46 6.39 -12.89
C THR A 89 -4.20 6.25 -14.23
N ALA A 90 -5.53 6.05 -14.19
CA ALA A 90 -6.36 5.94 -15.38
C ALA A 90 -6.30 7.22 -16.21
N LYS A 91 -5.98 7.10 -17.50
CA LYS A 91 -5.81 8.26 -18.40
C LYS A 91 -7.03 9.18 -18.47
N ASN A 92 -8.24 8.64 -18.29
CA ASN A 92 -9.50 9.38 -18.42
C ASN A 92 -10.17 9.70 -17.08
N ASN A 93 -9.66 9.17 -15.97
CA ASN A 93 -10.23 9.31 -14.63
C ASN A 93 -9.11 9.48 -13.60
N PHE A 94 -8.20 10.42 -13.84
CA PHE A 94 -7.15 10.73 -12.89
C PHE A 94 -7.75 11.45 -11.67
N PHE A 95 -7.55 10.89 -10.50
CA PHE A 95 -7.90 11.54 -9.25
C PHE A 95 -6.89 11.19 -8.16
N THR A 96 -6.84 12.02 -7.14
CA THR A 96 -6.16 11.73 -5.89
C THR A 96 -7.14 11.95 -4.74
N GLY A 97 -6.97 11.23 -3.65
CA GLY A 97 -7.84 11.37 -2.49
C GLY A 97 -7.15 10.97 -1.21
N SER A 98 -7.77 11.34 -0.10
CA SER A 98 -7.32 10.96 1.24
C SER A 98 -8.49 10.79 2.19
N ALA A 99 -8.33 9.93 3.20
CA ALA A 99 -9.28 9.74 4.28
C ALA A 99 -8.59 9.06 5.48
N ASP A 100 -9.23 9.08 6.63
CA ASP A 100 -8.75 8.34 7.80
C ASP A 100 -8.84 6.83 7.55
N LYS A 101 -9.86 6.41 6.80
CA LYS A 101 -10.09 5.02 6.41
C LYS A 101 -10.54 4.93 4.96
N ILE A 102 -10.01 3.94 4.24
CA ILE A 102 -10.47 3.60 2.89
C ILE A 102 -10.95 2.15 2.92
N ILE A 103 -12.14 1.91 2.39
CA ILE A 103 -12.72 0.58 2.27
C ILE A 103 -12.92 0.30 0.78
N PHE A 104 -12.46 -0.84 0.32
CA PHE A 104 -12.75 -1.28 -1.04
C PHE A 104 -13.02 -2.78 -1.12
N THR A 105 -13.73 -3.14 -2.14
CA THR A 105 -14.16 -4.50 -2.43
C THR A 105 -13.79 -4.84 -3.87
N GLU A 106 -13.96 -6.09 -4.25
CA GLU A 106 -13.78 -6.52 -5.64
C GLU A 106 -14.83 -5.88 -6.60
N THR A 107 -15.80 -5.12 -6.09
CA THR A 107 -16.93 -4.57 -6.88
C THR A 107 -16.70 -3.14 -7.40
N ASP A 108 -15.46 -2.70 -7.52
CA ASP A 108 -15.08 -1.36 -8.01
C ASP A 108 -15.65 -0.17 -7.19
N LYS A 109 -16.21 -0.43 -6.01
CA LYS A 109 -16.62 0.64 -5.08
C LYS A 109 -15.53 0.88 -4.06
N ILE A 110 -15.14 2.14 -3.96
CA ILE A 110 -14.17 2.63 -2.99
C ILE A 110 -14.90 3.63 -2.10
N GLN A 111 -14.80 3.43 -0.79
CA GLN A 111 -15.42 4.28 0.21
C GLN A 111 -14.33 4.94 1.04
N LEU A 112 -14.28 6.26 1.03
CA LEU A 112 -13.42 7.09 1.85
C LEU A 112 -14.21 7.54 3.06
N VAL A 113 -13.73 7.28 4.27
CA VAL A 113 -14.44 7.54 5.53
C VAL A 113 -13.56 8.33 6.48
N GLY A 114 -14.10 9.42 7.01
CA GLY A 114 -13.43 10.32 7.95
C GLY A 114 -12.46 11.27 7.24
N ASN A 115 -12.72 12.56 7.35
CA ASN A 115 -11.91 13.62 6.71
C ASN A 115 -11.63 13.34 5.23
N ALA A 116 -12.65 12.79 4.55
CA ALA A 116 -12.53 12.35 3.17
C ALA A 116 -12.39 13.54 2.23
N THR A 117 -11.41 13.49 1.34
CA THR A 117 -11.20 14.50 0.29
C THR A 117 -10.83 13.81 -1.00
N ILE A 118 -11.38 14.29 -2.12
CA ILE A 118 -11.00 13.89 -3.49
C ILE A 118 -10.69 15.15 -4.29
N TYR A 119 -9.62 15.06 -5.06
CA TYR A 119 -9.22 16.04 -6.08
C TYR A 119 -9.35 15.38 -7.44
N TYR A 120 -10.16 15.98 -8.30
CA TYR A 120 -10.36 15.55 -9.68
C TYR A 120 -10.31 16.77 -10.60
N ASP A 121 -9.33 16.82 -11.49
CA ASP A 121 -8.99 18.03 -12.24
C ASP A 121 -8.85 19.25 -11.32
N ASP A 122 -9.63 20.30 -11.54
CA ASP A 122 -9.66 21.52 -10.73
C ASP A 122 -10.74 21.48 -9.61
N ILE A 123 -11.36 20.33 -9.38
CA ILE A 123 -12.45 20.16 -8.41
C ILE A 123 -11.91 19.48 -7.14
N SER A 124 -12.23 20.07 -5.98
CA SER A 124 -12.00 19.47 -4.68
C SER A 124 -13.32 19.20 -3.99
N ILE A 125 -13.52 17.96 -3.56
CA ILE A 125 -14.70 17.51 -2.80
C ILE A 125 -14.23 17.06 -1.42
N SER A 126 -14.80 17.63 -0.36
CA SER A 126 -14.53 17.21 1.02
C SER A 126 -15.83 16.87 1.72
N SER A 127 -15.84 15.75 2.46
CA SER A 127 -17.03 15.24 3.14
C SER A 127 -16.62 14.32 4.31
N LYS A 128 -17.57 13.93 5.14
CA LYS A 128 -17.36 12.85 6.12
C LYS A 128 -17.20 11.51 5.44
N GLU A 129 -17.89 11.32 4.33
CA GLU A 129 -17.87 10.10 3.55
C GLU A 129 -17.95 10.43 2.05
N ILE A 130 -17.11 9.78 1.26
CA ILE A 130 -17.15 9.85 -0.20
C ILE A 130 -17.15 8.42 -0.73
N ILE A 131 -18.10 8.12 -1.61
CA ILE A 131 -18.17 6.85 -2.33
C ILE A 131 -17.79 7.10 -3.78
N LEU A 132 -16.76 6.41 -4.23
CA LEU A 132 -16.26 6.47 -5.60
C LEU A 132 -16.51 5.14 -6.30
N ASN A 133 -17.04 5.18 -7.49
CA ASN A 133 -17.09 4.04 -8.38
C ASN A 133 -15.86 4.09 -9.30
N ALA A 134 -14.96 3.15 -9.08
CA ALA A 134 -13.70 3.07 -9.80
C ALA A 134 -13.84 2.82 -11.30
N ARG A 135 -14.95 2.20 -11.72
CA ARG A 135 -15.18 1.82 -13.12
C ARG A 135 -15.67 2.99 -13.98
N ASN A 136 -16.58 3.81 -13.44
CA ASN A 136 -17.22 4.89 -14.21
C ASN A 136 -16.88 6.30 -13.72
N GLY A 137 -16.09 6.43 -12.64
CA GLY A 137 -15.69 7.72 -12.07
C GLY A 137 -16.82 8.46 -11.34
N GLU A 138 -17.95 7.81 -11.07
CA GLU A 138 -19.05 8.42 -10.32
C GLU A 138 -18.65 8.66 -8.87
N VAL A 139 -18.91 9.87 -8.37
CA VAL A 139 -18.62 10.29 -7.00
C VAL A 139 -19.91 10.67 -6.28
N LEU A 140 -20.17 10.05 -5.15
CA LEU A 140 -21.27 10.37 -4.24
C LEU A 140 -20.69 10.82 -2.91
N SER A 141 -21.21 11.90 -2.34
CA SER A 141 -20.79 12.39 -1.02
C SER A 141 -21.96 12.37 -0.04
N ASN A 142 -21.69 11.95 1.19
CA ASN A 142 -22.63 11.96 2.31
C ASN A 142 -22.08 12.84 3.44
N ASN A 143 -22.87 13.78 3.89
CA ASN A 143 -22.53 14.69 5.00
C ASN A 143 -23.08 14.17 6.34
#